data_ecffe34a986c1f72794a127c299db1a2
#
_entry.id   ecffe34a986c1f72794a127c299db1a2
#
_cell.length_a   1.000
_cell.length_b   1.000
_cell.length_c   1.000
_cell.angle_alpha   90.00
_cell.angle_beta   90.00
_cell.angle_gamma   90.00
#
_symmetry.space_group_name_H-M   'P 1'
#
loop_
_entity.id
_entity.type
_entity.pdbx_description
1 polymer ?
#
loop_
_entity_poly.entity_id
_entity_poly.type
_entity_poly.pdbx_seq_one_letter_code
_entity_poly.pdbx_strand_id
1 'polypeptide(L)'
;MSTNINEYIQKKKRKKTRKKIILVSIILIVILGLILIKTPYFNIKKVNVNNNNVITKESVIGENDILNQNIFLLNTSALKKKILSNPYVKSVKISRKLPDQLSINVVERNATFIVNEGTDFYVLNENLVIM
;
A
#
# COMPACT_ATOMS: atom_id res chain seq x y z
N MET A 1 -45.69 13.46 -44.24
CA MET A 1 -45.68 13.52 -42.75
C MET A 1 -45.03 12.31 -42.04
N SER A 2 -44.72 11.25 -42.77
CA SER A 2 -44.14 10.00 -42.21
C SER A 2 -42.59 9.97 -42.04
N THR A 3 -41.88 10.91 -42.66
CA THR A 3 -40.39 10.97 -42.64
C THR A 3 -39.81 11.39 -41.28
N ASN A 4 -40.49 12.25 -40.55
CA ASN A 4 -40.03 12.80 -39.28
C ASN A 4 -40.04 11.76 -38.11
N ILE A 5 -40.97 10.81 -38.12
CA ILE A 5 -41.14 9.80 -37.07
C ILE A 5 -40.03 8.77 -37.15
N ASN A 6 -39.71 8.33 -38.40
CA ASN A 6 -38.64 7.35 -38.61
C ASN A 6 -37.23 7.91 -38.22
N GLU A 7 -37.00 9.18 -38.53
CA GLU A 7 -35.75 9.84 -38.15
C GLU A 7 -35.61 9.99 -36.62
N TYR A 8 -36.70 10.34 -35.94
CA TYR A 8 -36.71 10.42 -34.49
C TYR A 8 -36.45 9.06 -33.84
N ILE A 9 -37.10 8.01 -34.29
CA ILE A 9 -36.90 6.64 -33.82
C ILE A 9 -35.45 6.18 -34.04
N GLN A 10 -34.91 6.45 -35.24
CA GLN A 10 -33.50 6.11 -35.55
C GLN A 10 -32.52 6.90 -34.66
N LYS A 11 -32.73 8.20 -34.43
CA LYS A 11 -31.92 9.04 -33.52
C LYS A 11 -31.97 8.50 -32.09
N LYS A 12 -33.13 8.08 -31.60
CA LYS A 12 -33.33 7.49 -30.28
C LYS A 12 -32.64 6.13 -30.16
N LYS A 13 -32.74 5.26 -31.16
CA LYS A 13 -32.04 3.97 -31.25
C LYS A 13 -30.52 4.17 -31.25
N ARG A 14 -29.99 5.08 -32.07
CA ARG A 14 -28.55 5.40 -32.14
C ARG A 14 -28.03 5.93 -30.80
N LYS A 15 -28.76 6.80 -30.11
CA LYS A 15 -28.39 7.30 -28.77
C LYS A 15 -28.33 6.15 -27.75
N LYS A 16 -29.32 5.24 -27.77
CA LYS A 16 -29.38 4.08 -26.88
C LYS A 16 -28.22 3.11 -27.15
N THR A 17 -27.93 2.84 -28.44
CA THR A 17 -26.81 1.98 -28.84
C THR A 17 -25.47 2.60 -28.45
N ARG A 18 -25.26 3.91 -28.66
CA ARG A 18 -24.04 4.61 -28.23
C ARG A 18 -23.83 4.52 -26.73
N LYS A 19 -24.88 4.74 -25.92
CA LYS A 19 -24.79 4.58 -24.45
C LYS A 19 -24.41 3.15 -24.06
N LYS A 20 -24.97 2.16 -24.75
CA LYS A 20 -24.66 0.74 -24.50
C LYS A 20 -23.23 0.41 -24.86
N ILE A 21 -22.72 0.91 -25.98
CA ILE A 21 -21.32 0.73 -26.40
C ILE A 21 -20.37 1.37 -25.39
N ILE A 22 -20.65 2.59 -24.96
CA ILE A 22 -19.83 3.29 -23.96
C ILE A 22 -19.80 2.49 -22.65
N LEU A 23 -20.95 2.01 -22.19
CA LEU A 23 -21.03 1.19 -20.97
C LEU A 23 -20.18 -0.07 -21.08
N VAL A 24 -20.32 -0.81 -22.19
CA VAL A 24 -19.55 -2.02 -22.46
C VAL A 24 -18.05 -1.72 -22.54
N SER A 25 -17.65 -0.61 -23.19
CA SER A 25 -16.25 -0.18 -23.23
C SER A 25 -15.69 0.12 -21.87
N ILE A 26 -16.44 0.80 -21.00
CA ILE A 26 -16.01 1.08 -19.63
C ILE A 26 -15.80 -0.23 -18.85
N ILE A 27 -16.75 -1.15 -18.94
CA ILE A 27 -16.65 -2.47 -18.28
C ILE A 27 -15.40 -3.23 -18.77
N LEU A 28 -15.16 -3.22 -20.08
CA LEU A 28 -13.99 -3.89 -20.68
C LEU A 28 -12.68 -3.27 -20.17
N ILE A 29 -12.59 -1.95 -20.10
CA ILE A 29 -11.42 -1.23 -19.56
C ILE A 29 -11.18 -1.58 -18.10
N VAL A 30 -12.24 -1.63 -17.29
CA VAL A 30 -12.14 -2.01 -15.87
C VAL A 30 -11.64 -3.45 -15.73
N ILE A 31 -12.19 -4.39 -16.49
CA ILE A 31 -11.76 -5.80 -16.47
C ILE A 31 -10.28 -5.92 -16.87
N LEU A 32 -9.89 -5.24 -17.95
CA LEU A 32 -8.51 -5.23 -18.42
C LEU A 32 -7.56 -4.65 -17.34
N GLY A 33 -7.97 -3.54 -16.69
CA GLY A 33 -7.23 -2.94 -15.60
C GLY A 33 -7.04 -3.89 -14.42
N LEU A 34 -8.09 -4.62 -14.02
CA LEU A 34 -8.02 -5.60 -12.93
C LEU A 34 -7.09 -6.78 -13.26
N ILE A 35 -7.09 -7.23 -14.52
CA ILE A 35 -6.17 -8.30 -14.99
C ILE A 35 -4.73 -7.79 -14.92
N LEU A 36 -4.46 -6.58 -15.40
CA LEU A 36 -3.13 -5.99 -15.39
C LEU A 36 -2.59 -5.82 -13.97
N ILE A 37 -3.43 -5.37 -13.02
CA ILE A 37 -3.03 -5.20 -11.62
C ILE A 37 -2.57 -6.53 -11.00
N LYS A 38 -3.16 -7.66 -11.37
CA LYS A 38 -2.80 -9.00 -10.86
C LYS A 38 -1.54 -9.60 -11.52
N THR A 39 -0.94 -8.93 -12.50
CA THR A 39 0.27 -9.45 -13.14
C THR A 39 1.47 -9.42 -12.18
N PRO A 40 2.45 -10.34 -12.33
CA PRO A 40 3.69 -10.35 -11.55
C PRO A 40 4.54 -9.06 -11.69
N TYR A 41 4.22 -8.23 -12.68
CA TYR A 41 4.87 -6.93 -12.89
C TYR A 41 4.72 -5.99 -11.69
N PHE A 42 3.61 -6.09 -10.97
CA PHE A 42 3.30 -5.31 -9.78
C PHE A 42 3.63 -6.02 -8.47
N ASN A 43 4.38 -7.12 -8.52
CA ASN A 43 4.87 -7.75 -7.32
C ASN A 43 6.06 -6.97 -6.76
N ILE A 44 6.10 -6.81 -5.45
CA ILE A 44 7.14 -6.09 -4.73
C ILE A 44 8.47 -6.83 -4.86
N LYS A 45 9.43 -6.19 -5.52
CA LYS A 45 10.81 -6.71 -5.68
C LYS A 45 11.79 -6.01 -4.77
N LYS A 46 11.50 -4.76 -4.39
CA LYS A 46 12.41 -3.94 -3.59
C LYS A 46 11.68 -3.24 -2.46
N VAL A 47 12.22 -3.39 -1.25
CA VAL A 47 11.77 -2.66 -0.08
C VAL A 47 12.91 -1.77 0.41
N ASN A 48 12.67 -0.46 0.40
CA ASN A 48 13.60 0.54 0.91
C ASN A 48 13.13 0.99 2.30
N VAL A 49 13.94 0.75 3.31
CA VAL A 49 13.75 1.28 4.65
C VAL A 49 14.69 2.46 4.83
N ASN A 50 14.15 3.59 5.27
CA ASN A 50 14.90 4.81 5.48
C ASN A 50 14.79 5.26 6.94
N ASN A 51 15.84 5.95 7.41
CA ASN A 51 15.95 6.49 8.77
C ASN A 51 15.95 5.40 9.87
N ASN A 52 16.44 4.22 9.52
CA ASN A 52 16.70 3.14 10.45
C ASN A 52 18.18 3.18 10.85
N ASN A 53 18.48 3.76 12.02
CA ASN A 53 19.86 3.89 12.52
C ASN A 53 20.22 2.76 13.50
N VAL A 54 19.27 2.37 14.34
CA VAL A 54 19.45 1.35 15.38
C VAL A 54 18.80 0.03 14.97
N ILE A 55 17.65 0.12 14.29
CA ILE A 55 16.87 -1.06 13.91
C ILE A 55 17.32 -1.56 12.54
N THR A 56 17.61 -2.85 12.43
CA THR A 56 17.94 -3.45 11.13
C THR A 56 16.71 -3.52 10.22
N LYS A 57 16.94 -3.49 8.91
CA LYS A 57 15.87 -3.61 7.92
C LYS A 57 15.07 -4.89 8.09
N GLU A 58 15.75 -6.00 8.39
CA GLU A 58 15.17 -7.32 8.62
C GLU A 58 14.25 -7.32 9.85
N SER A 59 14.67 -6.63 10.92
CA SER A 59 13.89 -6.47 12.15
C SER A 59 12.61 -5.65 11.93
N VAL A 60 12.66 -4.69 11.02
CA VAL A 60 11.49 -3.84 10.71
C VAL A 60 10.44 -4.60 9.90
N ILE A 61 10.84 -5.49 9.00
CA ILE A 61 9.95 -5.96 7.94
C ILE A 61 9.72 -7.47 7.99
N GLY A 62 10.70 -8.29 8.50
CA GLY A 62 10.68 -9.71 8.19
C GLY A 62 10.65 -9.88 6.67
N GLU A 63 11.77 -9.73 6.01
CA GLU A 63 11.89 -9.55 4.54
C GLU A 63 11.06 -10.52 3.68
N ASN A 64 10.87 -11.74 4.17
CA ASN A 64 10.16 -12.79 3.43
C ASN A 64 8.64 -12.59 3.35
N ASP A 65 8.05 -11.76 4.21
CA ASP A 65 6.60 -11.58 4.27
C ASP A 65 6.04 -10.58 3.24
N ILE A 66 6.90 -9.78 2.62
CA ILE A 66 6.49 -8.66 1.77
C ILE A 66 6.92 -8.85 0.32
N LEU A 67 8.09 -9.44 0.11
CA LEU A 67 8.61 -9.70 -1.22
C LEU A 67 7.68 -10.65 -1.99
N ASN A 68 7.55 -10.41 -3.28
CA ASN A 68 6.67 -11.12 -4.20
C ASN A 68 5.15 -10.96 -3.95
N GLN A 69 4.73 -10.23 -2.93
CA GLN A 69 3.34 -9.84 -2.80
C GLN A 69 2.99 -8.73 -3.78
N ASN A 70 1.75 -8.72 -4.26
CA ASN A 70 1.28 -7.66 -5.14
C ASN A 70 1.18 -6.33 -4.38
N ILE A 71 1.77 -5.27 -4.94
CA ILE A 71 1.88 -3.95 -4.30
C ILE A 71 0.51 -3.31 -3.99
N PHE A 72 -0.53 -3.60 -4.80
CA PHE A 72 -1.87 -3.07 -4.60
C PHE A 72 -2.66 -3.86 -3.56
N LEU A 73 -2.40 -5.19 -3.47
CA LEU A 73 -3.08 -6.08 -2.53
C LEU A 73 -2.45 -6.08 -1.14
N LEU A 74 -1.22 -5.57 -1.01
CA LEU A 74 -0.54 -5.47 0.28
C LEU A 74 -1.35 -4.64 1.28
N ASN A 75 -1.65 -5.23 2.43
CA ASN A 75 -2.30 -4.53 3.53
C ASN A 75 -1.28 -3.67 4.30
N THR A 76 -1.13 -2.43 3.84
CA THR A 76 -0.19 -1.48 4.46
C THR A 76 -0.56 -1.12 5.90
N SER A 77 -1.83 -1.22 6.30
CA SER A 77 -2.27 -0.94 7.66
C SER A 77 -1.84 -2.05 8.63
N ALA A 78 -1.97 -3.31 8.22
CA ALA A 78 -1.49 -4.45 8.99
C ALA A 78 0.05 -4.40 9.13
N LEU A 79 0.74 -4.12 8.02
CA LEU A 79 2.19 -3.95 8.02
C LEU A 79 2.63 -2.81 8.95
N LYS A 80 1.94 -1.67 8.90
CA LYS A 80 2.19 -0.53 9.80
C LYS A 80 2.04 -0.93 11.27
N LYS A 81 0.99 -1.67 11.63
CA LYS A 81 0.79 -2.17 12.99
C LYS A 81 1.91 -3.10 13.43
N LYS A 82 2.33 -4.02 12.55
CA LYS A 82 3.45 -4.95 12.81
C LYS A 82 4.75 -4.19 13.07
N ILE A 83 5.06 -3.17 12.30
CA ILE A 83 6.28 -2.37 12.50
C ILE A 83 6.19 -1.55 13.80
N LEU A 84 5.01 -0.98 14.10
CA LEU A 84 4.80 -0.21 15.32
C LEU A 84 4.79 -1.05 16.61
N SER A 85 4.66 -2.38 16.53
CA SER A 85 4.80 -3.26 17.69
C SER A 85 6.26 -3.38 18.17
N ASN A 86 7.22 -2.98 17.35
CA ASN A 86 8.61 -2.88 17.80
C ASN A 86 8.77 -1.67 18.73
N PRO A 87 9.23 -1.85 19.99
CA PRO A 87 9.32 -0.78 20.98
C PRO A 87 10.26 0.37 20.58
N TYR A 88 11.22 0.10 19.71
CA TYR A 88 12.14 1.13 19.19
C TYR A 88 11.51 2.02 18.12
N VAL A 89 10.31 1.70 17.61
CA VAL A 89 9.64 2.49 16.58
C VAL A 89 8.69 3.50 17.19
N LYS A 90 8.89 4.78 16.89
CA LYS A 90 7.99 5.87 17.28
C LYS A 90 6.86 6.05 16.27
N SER A 91 7.22 6.05 14.99
CA SER A 91 6.25 6.18 13.91
C SER A 91 6.76 5.56 12.62
N VAL A 92 5.84 5.20 11.73
CA VAL A 92 6.17 4.64 10.42
C VAL A 92 5.26 5.20 9.34
N LYS A 93 5.84 5.54 8.20
CA LYS A 93 5.15 5.94 6.99
C LYS A 93 5.50 4.98 5.86
N ILE A 94 4.48 4.33 5.29
CA ILE A 94 4.63 3.39 4.18
C ILE A 94 4.12 4.06 2.91
N SER A 95 4.92 4.01 1.85
CA SER A 95 4.60 4.58 0.54
C SER A 95 4.89 3.58 -0.56
N ARG A 96 3.95 3.41 -1.49
CA ARG A 96 4.11 2.58 -2.67
C ARG A 96 4.81 3.38 -3.75
N LYS A 97 5.91 2.86 -4.28
CA LYS A 97 6.61 3.39 -5.46
C LYS A 97 6.42 2.40 -6.61
N LEU A 98 5.43 2.67 -7.44
CA LEU A 98 5.12 1.82 -8.58
C LEU A 98 6.31 1.69 -9.54
N PRO A 99 6.46 0.55 -10.23
CA PRO A 99 5.53 -0.59 -10.21
C PRO A 99 5.74 -1.59 -9.06
N ASP A 100 6.95 -1.73 -8.50
CA ASP A 100 7.41 -2.88 -7.74
C ASP A 100 8.22 -2.53 -6.47
N GLN A 101 8.16 -1.28 -6.01
CA GLN A 101 8.95 -0.84 -4.86
C GLN A 101 8.08 -0.34 -3.71
N LEU A 102 8.48 -0.70 -2.49
CA LEU A 102 7.88 -0.19 -1.26
C LEU A 102 8.91 0.68 -0.53
N SER A 103 8.52 1.86 -0.12
CA SER A 103 9.35 2.75 0.70
C SER A 103 8.73 2.87 2.09
N ILE A 104 9.52 2.52 3.11
CA ILE A 104 9.14 2.56 4.52
C ILE A 104 10.07 3.56 5.21
N ASN A 105 9.50 4.65 5.69
CA ASN A 105 10.22 5.63 6.50
C ASN A 105 9.89 5.36 7.96
N VAL A 106 10.90 5.03 8.74
CA VAL A 106 10.78 4.76 10.18
C VAL A 106 11.29 5.97 10.94
N VAL A 107 10.60 6.34 12.01
CA VAL A 107 11.11 7.25 13.01
C VAL A 107 11.35 6.44 14.26
N GLU A 108 12.61 6.35 14.69
CA GLU A 108 12.99 5.62 15.89
C GLU A 108 12.73 6.43 17.15
N ARG A 109 12.55 5.72 18.26
CA ARG A 109 12.51 6.34 19.60
C ARG A 109 13.94 6.53 20.08
N ASN A 110 14.20 7.66 20.69
CA ASN A 110 15.49 7.89 21.34
C ASN A 110 15.52 7.17 22.69
N ALA A 111 16.55 6.39 22.91
CA ALA A 111 16.92 5.90 24.24
C ALA A 111 17.38 7.10 25.08
N THR A 112 16.69 7.36 26.21
CA THR A 112 16.98 8.54 27.04
C THR A 112 17.57 8.14 28.36
N PHE A 113 17.09 7.05 28.96
CA PHE A 113 17.52 6.59 30.25
C PHE A 113 17.94 5.13 30.21
N ILE A 114 18.94 4.80 31.03
CA ILE A 114 19.30 3.41 31.33
C ILE A 114 19.07 3.26 32.84
N VAL A 115 18.22 2.33 33.22
CA VAL A 115 17.95 1.98 34.63
C VAL A 115 18.57 0.62 34.88
N ASN A 116 19.30 0.56 35.99
CA ASN A 116 19.90 -0.66 36.50
C ASN A 116 19.04 -1.19 37.65
N GLU A 117 18.57 -2.40 37.54
CA GLU A 117 17.85 -3.11 38.59
C GLU A 117 18.59 -4.44 38.89
N GLY A 118 19.50 -4.38 39.84
CA GLY A 118 20.37 -5.52 40.18
C GLY A 118 21.38 -5.83 39.11
N THR A 119 21.22 -6.96 38.42
CA THR A 119 22.05 -7.39 37.28
C THR A 119 21.51 -7.01 35.93
N ASP A 120 20.28 -6.51 35.85
CA ASP A 120 19.58 -6.23 34.60
C ASP A 120 19.60 -4.74 34.28
N PHE A 121 19.72 -4.44 32.99
CA PHE A 121 19.70 -3.08 32.44
C PHE A 121 18.46 -2.89 31.58
N TYR A 122 17.67 -1.87 31.88
CA TYR A 122 16.50 -1.48 31.12
C TYR A 122 16.76 -0.17 30.38
N VAL A 123 16.51 -0.17 29.10
CA VAL A 123 16.59 1.03 28.29
C VAL A 123 15.18 1.64 28.18
N LEU A 124 15.06 2.91 28.54
CA LEU A 124 13.79 3.63 28.52
C LEU A 124 13.87 4.83 27.58
N ASN A 125 12.73 5.16 26.98
CA ASN A 125 12.58 6.37 26.20
C ASN A 125 12.21 7.59 27.10
N GLU A 126 12.02 8.75 26.46
CA GLU A 126 11.61 10.00 27.12
C GLU A 126 10.29 9.90 27.93
N ASN A 127 9.44 8.93 27.61
CA ASN A 127 8.16 8.67 28.29
C ASN A 127 8.24 7.54 29.32
N LEU A 128 9.45 7.13 29.70
CA LEU A 128 9.72 6.04 30.64
C LEU A 128 9.16 4.69 30.20
N VAL A 129 8.99 4.46 28.91
CA VAL A 129 8.59 3.17 28.35
C VAL A 129 9.84 2.34 28.06
N ILE A 130 9.85 1.10 28.54
CA ILE A 130 10.93 0.13 28.27
C ILE A 130 10.98 -0.16 26.78
N MET A 131 12.18 -0.14 26.21
CA MET A 131 12.43 -0.36 24.80
C MET A 131 12.95 -1.77 24.52
#